data_91ac0cd3d1b7ca99ee880d26f9f3ba17
#
_entry.id   91ac0cd3d1b7ca99ee880d26f9f3ba17
#
_cell.length_a   1.000
_cell.length_b   1.000
_cell.length_c   1.000
_cell.angle_alpha   90.00
_cell.angle_beta   90.00
_cell.angle_gamma   90.00
#
_symmetry.space_group_name_H-M   'P 1'
#
loop_
_entity.id
_entity.type
_entity.pdbx_description
1 polymer ?
#
loop_
_entity_poly.entity_id
_entity_poly.type
_entity_poly.pdbx_seq_one_letter_code
_entity_poly.pdbx_strand_id
1 'polypeptide(L)'
;VQPSDYTYDQFAADLDALRQQLGQERVWLMGHSEAGRHVLYYALQYPDHCAGLILLDAVSFQDERSHTDMEMRLRERQHEPWFDLAYQAFTSQEMPESEADFLKFIQTILPLYYYDVANIQLNASHHAATSMSLDAFKGSAQCQWHKTNLMSRLKEICVPTLIAVGSHDFICSPLHAHRLHMEITGSKFILIERAGHFPWYEQPDQFFTKVKEGLAAVQASTWHNLLIR
;
A
#
# COMPACT_ATOMS: atom_id res chain seq x y z
N VAL A 1 19.52 -13.16 3.98
CA VAL A 1 18.93 -12.46 2.84
C VAL A 1 19.94 -11.47 2.32
N GLN A 2 20.27 -11.52 1.03
CA GLN A 2 21.18 -10.57 0.40
C GLN A 2 20.37 -9.43 -0.25
N PRO A 3 20.94 -8.23 -0.44
CA PRO A 3 20.24 -7.14 -1.14
C PRO A 3 19.71 -7.53 -2.53
N SER A 4 20.39 -8.46 -3.23
CA SER A 4 19.97 -9.01 -4.51
C SER A 4 18.68 -9.84 -4.45
N ASP A 5 18.26 -10.28 -3.26
CA ASP A 5 17.09 -11.13 -3.07
C ASP A 5 15.79 -10.30 -2.99
N TYR A 6 15.89 -8.97 -2.81
CA TYR A 6 14.75 -8.07 -2.78
C TYR A 6 14.27 -7.73 -4.20
N THR A 7 13.71 -8.71 -4.92
CA THR A 7 13.16 -8.54 -6.26
C THR A 7 11.68 -8.90 -6.29
N TYR A 8 10.93 -8.37 -7.26
CA TYR A 8 9.52 -8.75 -7.45
C TYR A 8 9.38 -10.24 -7.74
N ASP A 9 10.29 -10.81 -8.54
CA ASP A 9 10.26 -12.23 -8.88
C ASP A 9 10.44 -13.08 -7.63
N GLN A 10 11.40 -12.75 -6.74
CA GLN A 10 11.61 -13.49 -5.51
C GLN A 10 10.42 -13.38 -4.57
N PHE A 11 9.87 -12.17 -4.37
CA PHE A 11 8.68 -12.00 -3.53
C PHE A 11 7.47 -12.77 -4.08
N ALA A 12 7.27 -12.76 -5.39
CA ALA A 12 6.17 -13.51 -5.99
C ALA A 12 6.37 -15.03 -5.85
N ALA A 13 7.60 -15.51 -5.99
CA ALA A 13 7.95 -16.92 -5.77
C ALA A 13 7.75 -17.33 -4.30
N ASP A 14 8.16 -16.50 -3.34
CA ASP A 14 7.99 -16.74 -1.90
C ASP A 14 6.50 -16.79 -1.52
N LEU A 15 5.68 -15.88 -2.07
CA LEU A 15 4.22 -15.90 -1.86
C LEU A 15 3.60 -17.18 -2.44
N ASP A 16 4.03 -17.62 -3.61
CA ASP A 16 3.51 -18.85 -4.20
C ASP A 16 3.96 -20.10 -3.42
N ALA A 17 5.20 -20.13 -2.94
CA ALA A 17 5.68 -21.19 -2.06
C ALA A 17 4.87 -21.26 -0.75
N LEU A 18 4.55 -20.10 -0.14
CA LEU A 18 3.70 -20.02 1.04
C LEU A 18 2.28 -20.54 0.75
N ARG A 19 1.69 -20.13 -0.38
CA ARG A 19 0.38 -20.66 -0.82
C ARG A 19 0.39 -22.19 -0.91
N GLN A 20 1.43 -22.76 -1.54
CA GLN A 20 1.59 -24.22 -1.67
C GLN A 20 1.73 -24.89 -0.30
N GLN A 21 2.55 -24.34 0.59
CA GLN A 21 2.73 -24.85 1.95
C GLN A 21 1.44 -24.85 2.76
N LEU A 22 0.57 -23.85 2.53
CA LEU A 22 -0.76 -23.75 3.14
C LEU A 22 -1.79 -24.68 2.47
N GLY A 23 -1.41 -25.42 1.42
CA GLY A 23 -2.31 -26.31 0.67
C GLY A 23 -3.44 -25.59 -0.05
N GLN A 24 -3.27 -24.31 -0.36
CA GLN A 24 -4.31 -23.51 -1.03
C GLN A 24 -4.13 -23.54 -2.55
N GLU A 25 -5.20 -23.84 -3.28
CA GLU A 25 -5.20 -23.73 -4.75
C GLU A 25 -5.09 -22.26 -5.18
N ARG A 26 -5.88 -21.38 -4.56
CA ARG A 26 -5.89 -19.93 -4.82
C ARG A 26 -5.98 -19.15 -3.53
N VAL A 27 -5.41 -17.95 -3.52
CA VAL A 27 -5.38 -17.06 -2.35
C VAL A 27 -5.87 -15.66 -2.68
N TRP A 28 -6.54 -15.04 -1.71
CA TRP A 28 -6.71 -13.60 -1.69
C TRP A 28 -5.45 -12.98 -1.13
N LEU A 29 -4.97 -11.93 -1.79
CA LEU A 29 -3.80 -11.18 -1.33
C LEU A 29 -4.20 -9.76 -0.96
N MET A 30 -3.68 -9.29 0.17
CA MET A 30 -3.83 -7.92 0.62
C MET A 30 -2.46 -7.25 0.63
N GLY A 31 -2.36 -6.10 -0.02
CA GLY A 31 -1.14 -5.29 -0.04
C GLY A 31 -1.44 -3.86 0.42
N HIS A 32 -0.70 -3.41 1.43
CA HIS A 32 -0.72 -2.04 1.90
C HIS A 32 0.53 -1.30 1.43
N SER A 33 0.37 -0.06 0.97
CA SER A 33 1.48 0.79 0.56
C SER A 33 2.33 0.13 -0.54
N GLU A 34 3.64 0.01 -0.35
CA GLU A 34 4.56 -0.68 -1.27
C GLU A 34 4.18 -2.14 -1.53
N ALA A 35 3.63 -2.85 -0.52
CA ALA A 35 3.18 -4.22 -0.71
C ALA A 35 2.04 -4.35 -1.74
N GLY A 36 1.35 -3.25 -2.06
CA GLY A 36 0.42 -3.20 -3.17
C GLY A 36 1.06 -3.60 -4.49
N ARG A 37 2.29 -3.16 -4.76
CA ARG A 37 3.03 -3.56 -5.98
C ARG A 37 3.37 -5.04 -5.99
N HIS A 38 3.75 -5.61 -4.83
CA HIS A 38 4.10 -7.02 -4.73
C HIS A 38 2.91 -7.92 -5.05
N VAL A 39 1.73 -7.61 -4.49
CA VAL A 39 0.53 -8.41 -4.76
C VAL A 39 -0.01 -8.20 -6.18
N LEU A 40 0.13 -7.01 -6.75
CA LEU A 40 -0.15 -6.75 -8.17
C LEU A 40 0.78 -7.57 -9.07
N TYR A 41 2.08 -7.56 -8.76
CA TYR A 41 3.06 -8.35 -9.51
C TYR A 41 2.79 -9.85 -9.42
N TYR A 42 2.46 -10.35 -8.23
CA TYR A 42 2.05 -11.75 -8.05
C TYR A 42 0.84 -12.10 -8.91
N ALA A 43 -0.21 -11.29 -8.90
CA ALA A 43 -1.41 -11.54 -9.70
C ALA A 43 -1.13 -11.57 -11.21
N LEU A 44 -0.14 -10.80 -11.68
CA LEU A 44 0.32 -10.80 -13.07
C LEU A 44 1.19 -12.00 -13.42
N GLN A 45 1.95 -12.58 -12.47
CA GLN A 45 2.81 -13.74 -12.69
C GLN A 45 2.07 -15.07 -12.46
N TYR A 46 1.14 -15.09 -11.51
CA TYR A 46 0.42 -16.30 -11.08
C TYR A 46 -1.11 -16.08 -11.12
N PRO A 47 -1.68 -15.69 -12.28
CA PRO A 47 -3.10 -15.34 -12.38
C PRO A 47 -4.04 -16.48 -11.96
N ASP A 48 -3.66 -17.73 -12.21
CA ASP A 48 -4.45 -18.91 -11.84
C ASP A 48 -4.44 -19.20 -10.34
N HIS A 49 -3.43 -18.70 -9.61
CA HIS A 49 -3.28 -18.88 -8.17
C HIS A 49 -3.84 -17.70 -7.35
N CYS A 50 -4.16 -16.58 -7.98
CA CYS A 50 -4.75 -15.42 -7.34
C CYS A 50 -6.28 -15.52 -7.36
N ALA A 51 -6.92 -15.51 -6.19
CA ALA A 51 -8.38 -15.51 -6.06
C ALA A 51 -8.98 -14.10 -6.06
N GLY A 52 -8.19 -13.09 -5.65
CA GLY A 52 -8.57 -11.70 -5.61
C GLY A 52 -7.55 -10.82 -4.90
N LEU A 53 -7.72 -9.52 -5.02
CA LEU A 53 -6.82 -8.51 -4.45
C LEU A 53 -7.56 -7.52 -3.55
N ILE A 54 -6.89 -7.12 -2.48
CA ILE A 54 -7.26 -5.99 -1.61
C ILE A 54 -6.06 -5.05 -1.58
N LEU A 55 -6.21 -3.89 -2.19
CA LEU A 55 -5.17 -2.86 -2.27
C LEU A 55 -5.52 -1.74 -1.30
N LEU A 56 -4.71 -1.58 -0.25
CA LEU A 56 -4.92 -0.57 0.79
C LEU A 56 -3.84 0.49 0.67
N ASP A 57 -4.25 1.74 0.47
CA ASP A 57 -3.31 2.85 0.35
C ASP A 57 -2.09 2.46 -0.50
N ALA A 58 -2.38 1.88 -1.68
CA ALA A 58 -1.40 1.21 -2.52
C ALA A 58 -0.97 2.09 -3.69
N VAL A 59 0.28 1.95 -4.08
CA VAL A 59 0.83 2.63 -5.25
C VAL A 59 1.23 1.61 -6.32
N SER A 60 0.94 1.90 -7.59
CA SER A 60 1.42 1.09 -8.72
C SER A 60 2.72 1.65 -9.30
N PHE A 61 2.81 2.96 -9.47
CA PHE A 61 3.97 3.64 -10.03
C PHE A 61 4.01 5.11 -9.59
N GLN A 62 5.21 5.63 -9.37
CA GLN A 62 5.46 7.04 -9.07
C GLN A 62 6.02 7.73 -10.31
N ASP A 63 5.46 8.87 -10.66
CA ASP A 63 5.84 9.73 -11.75
C ASP A 63 5.79 11.22 -11.32
N GLU A 64 6.10 12.14 -12.22
CA GLU A 64 6.09 13.58 -11.94
C GLU A 64 4.73 14.06 -11.41
N ARG A 65 3.63 13.53 -11.94
CA ARG A 65 2.29 13.90 -11.49
C ARG A 65 2.03 13.44 -10.05
N SER A 66 2.45 12.23 -9.69
CA SER A 66 2.31 11.73 -8.33
C SER A 66 3.22 12.46 -7.34
N HIS A 67 4.41 12.85 -7.76
CA HIS A 67 5.30 13.69 -6.95
C HIS A 67 4.69 15.09 -6.71
N THR A 68 4.10 15.69 -7.74
CA THR A 68 3.41 16.97 -7.60
C THR A 68 2.22 16.89 -6.65
N ASP A 69 1.41 15.83 -6.76
CA ASP A 69 0.26 15.61 -5.86
C ASP A 69 0.74 15.40 -4.41
N MET A 70 1.79 14.62 -4.20
CA MET A 70 2.40 14.41 -2.89
C MET A 70 2.89 15.74 -2.27
N GLU A 71 3.62 16.56 -3.02
CA GLU A 71 4.10 17.86 -2.56
C GLU A 71 2.96 18.82 -2.23
N MET A 72 1.91 18.86 -3.03
CA MET A 72 0.73 19.67 -2.74
C MET A 72 0.08 19.28 -1.42
N ARG A 73 -0.13 17.98 -1.17
CA ARG A 73 -0.73 17.46 0.07
C ARG A 73 0.16 17.70 1.29
N LEU A 74 1.46 17.59 1.15
CA LEU A 74 2.39 17.95 2.22
C LEU A 74 2.28 19.44 2.57
N ARG A 75 2.24 20.33 1.57
CA ARG A 75 2.12 21.77 1.78
C ARG A 75 0.81 22.22 2.41
N GLU A 76 -0.28 21.49 2.23
CA GLU A 76 -1.54 21.74 2.94
C GLU A 76 -1.38 21.71 4.47
N ARG A 77 -0.35 20.99 4.96
CA ARG A 77 -0.06 20.79 6.39
C ARG A 77 1.10 21.61 6.92
N GLN A 78 1.65 22.53 6.12
CA GLN A 78 2.81 23.36 6.51
C GLN A 78 2.58 24.26 7.73
N HIS A 79 1.33 24.46 8.16
CA HIS A 79 0.97 25.24 9.33
C HIS A 79 1.00 24.44 10.64
N GLU A 80 1.17 23.11 10.56
CA GLU A 80 1.20 22.23 11.72
C GLU A 80 2.53 22.35 12.47
N PRO A 81 2.55 22.40 13.81
CA PRO A 81 3.76 22.66 14.59
C PRO A 81 4.84 21.58 14.46
N TRP A 82 4.49 20.38 14.01
CA TRP A 82 5.39 19.25 13.80
C TRP A 82 5.92 19.17 12.35
N PHE A 83 5.36 19.96 11.43
CA PHE A 83 5.56 19.79 10.00
C PHE A 83 7.02 19.94 9.57
N ASP A 84 7.68 21.04 9.96
CA ASP A 84 9.04 21.35 9.49
C ASP A 84 10.02 20.21 9.82
N LEU A 85 9.94 19.68 11.05
CA LEU A 85 10.80 18.58 11.50
C LEU A 85 10.52 17.29 10.69
N ALA A 86 9.26 16.95 10.54
CA ALA A 86 8.85 15.75 9.82
C ALA A 86 9.17 15.84 8.32
N TYR A 87 8.93 16.99 7.70
CA TYR A 87 9.22 17.24 6.31
C TYR A 87 10.71 17.20 6.00
N GLN A 88 11.55 17.84 6.85
CA GLN A 88 13.01 17.77 6.73
C GLN A 88 13.52 16.34 6.84
N ALA A 89 13.03 15.57 7.79
CA ALA A 89 13.41 14.16 7.95
C ALA A 89 12.97 13.33 6.72
N PHE A 90 11.74 13.53 6.24
CA PHE A 90 11.18 12.78 5.10
C PHE A 90 11.94 13.08 3.79
N THR A 91 12.35 14.32 3.58
CA THR A 91 13.06 14.74 2.35
C THR A 91 14.58 14.61 2.46
N SER A 92 15.11 14.27 3.63
CA SER A 92 16.53 14.02 3.82
C SER A 92 16.98 12.82 2.99
N GLN A 93 18.18 12.94 2.42
CA GLN A 93 18.84 11.82 1.73
C GLN A 93 19.75 11.01 2.68
N GLU A 94 19.80 11.39 3.95
CA GLU A 94 20.59 10.69 4.95
C GLU A 94 19.91 9.39 5.34
N MET A 95 20.64 8.28 5.18
CA MET A 95 20.14 6.97 5.57
C MET A 95 20.44 6.71 7.04
N PRO A 96 19.51 6.15 7.82
CA PRO A 96 19.77 5.75 9.19
C PRO A 96 20.97 4.79 9.29
N GLU A 97 21.81 4.98 10.28
CA GLU A 97 23.02 4.16 10.47
C GLU A 97 22.77 2.95 11.40
N SER A 98 21.82 3.08 12.31
CA SER A 98 21.43 2.07 13.29
C SER A 98 19.93 1.84 13.35
N GLU A 99 19.49 0.72 13.95
CA GLU A 99 18.06 0.46 14.20
C GLU A 99 17.44 1.56 15.10
N ALA A 100 18.21 2.14 16.03
CA ALA A 100 17.75 3.24 16.88
C ALA A 100 17.52 4.51 16.06
N ASP A 101 18.41 4.84 15.12
CA ASP A 101 18.24 5.98 14.22
C ASP A 101 17.08 5.76 13.27
N PHE A 102 16.92 4.52 12.79
CA PHE A 102 15.78 4.16 11.95
C PHE A 102 14.45 4.31 12.68
N LEU A 103 14.37 3.83 13.91
CA LEU A 103 13.17 4.01 14.73
C LEU A 103 12.86 5.50 14.97
N LYS A 104 13.89 6.30 15.28
CA LYS A 104 13.75 7.74 15.45
C LYS A 104 13.29 8.42 14.16
N PHE A 105 13.86 8.03 13.02
CA PHE A 105 13.43 8.51 11.70
C PHE A 105 11.93 8.24 11.47
N ILE A 106 11.51 6.99 11.66
CA ILE A 106 10.10 6.60 11.49
C ILE A 106 9.18 7.39 12.41
N GLN A 107 9.54 7.52 13.71
CA GLN A 107 8.76 8.30 14.66
C GLN A 107 8.65 9.79 14.27
N THR A 108 9.71 10.34 13.69
CA THR A 108 9.76 11.74 13.27
C THR A 108 8.85 12.00 12.07
N ILE A 109 8.81 11.09 11.09
CA ILE A 109 7.98 11.25 9.87
C ILE A 109 6.54 10.78 10.06
N LEU A 110 6.24 10.01 11.11
CA LEU A 110 4.93 9.39 11.33
C LEU A 110 3.74 10.38 11.31
N PRO A 111 3.86 11.64 11.82
CA PRO A 111 2.80 12.63 11.71
C PRO A 111 2.34 12.93 10.27
N LEU A 112 3.20 12.79 9.29
CA LEU A 112 2.83 12.97 7.88
C LEU A 112 1.82 11.93 7.40
N TYR A 113 1.87 10.72 7.95
CA TYR A 113 1.08 9.56 7.53
C TYR A 113 -0.33 9.52 8.13
N TYR A 114 -0.63 10.38 9.12
CA TYR A 114 -1.93 10.45 9.78
C TYR A 114 -2.69 11.71 9.39
N TYR A 115 -4.00 11.60 9.20
CA TYR A 115 -4.89 12.74 9.10
C TYR A 115 -4.94 13.51 10.44
N ASP A 116 -5.18 12.77 11.52
CA ASP A 116 -5.17 13.31 12.89
C ASP A 116 -4.03 12.67 13.70
N VAL A 117 -3.05 13.48 14.05
CA VAL A 117 -1.86 13.02 14.81
C VAL A 117 -2.18 12.49 16.21
N ALA A 118 -3.35 12.81 16.77
CA ALA A 118 -3.80 12.22 18.04
C ALA A 118 -3.96 10.70 17.93
N ASN A 119 -4.26 10.18 16.76
CA ASN A 119 -4.35 8.74 16.52
C ASN A 119 -3.03 7.99 16.66
N ILE A 120 -1.89 8.67 16.54
CA ILE A 120 -0.56 8.06 16.73
C ILE A 120 -0.43 7.50 18.13
N GLN A 121 -0.80 8.28 19.16
CA GLN A 121 -0.73 7.83 20.55
C GLN A 121 -1.74 6.72 20.86
N LEU A 122 -2.95 6.80 20.32
CA LEU A 122 -3.98 5.78 20.47
C LEU A 122 -3.54 4.42 19.89
N ASN A 123 -2.70 4.46 18.86
CA ASN A 123 -2.19 3.26 18.18
C ASN A 123 -0.73 2.94 18.50
N ALA A 124 -0.14 3.57 19.52
CA ALA A 124 1.28 3.39 19.85
C ALA A 124 1.67 1.94 20.13
N SER A 125 0.78 1.13 20.74
CA SER A 125 1.03 -0.29 20.98
C SER A 125 1.13 -1.10 19.67
N HIS A 126 0.37 -0.74 18.65
CA HIS A 126 0.42 -1.39 17.33
C HIS A 126 1.72 -1.01 16.61
N HIS A 127 2.12 0.26 16.66
CA HIS A 127 3.41 0.70 16.10
C HIS A 127 4.60 0.06 16.80
N ALA A 128 4.55 -0.07 18.13
CA ALA A 128 5.60 -0.74 18.90
C ALA A 128 5.70 -2.24 18.62
N ALA A 129 4.59 -2.90 18.26
CA ALA A 129 4.56 -4.31 17.91
C ALA A 129 5.06 -4.58 16.48
N THR A 130 5.17 -3.55 15.63
CA THR A 130 5.65 -3.70 14.27
C THR A 130 7.17 -3.76 14.29
N SER A 131 7.72 -4.93 13.97
CA SER A 131 9.16 -5.08 13.76
C SER A 131 9.55 -4.52 12.40
N MET A 132 10.36 -3.49 12.38
CA MET A 132 10.93 -2.91 11.17
C MET A 132 12.42 -3.24 11.12
N SER A 133 12.91 -3.64 9.96
CA SER A 133 14.32 -3.99 9.75
C SER A 133 15.01 -2.89 8.94
N LEU A 134 16.06 -2.32 9.49
CA LEU A 134 16.91 -1.37 8.79
C LEU A 134 17.58 -2.02 7.57
N ASP A 135 17.98 -3.28 7.67
CA ASP A 135 18.58 -4.01 6.55
C ASP A 135 17.57 -4.20 5.41
N ALA A 136 16.31 -4.54 5.73
CA ALA A 136 15.26 -4.64 4.73
C ALA A 136 14.96 -3.27 4.08
N PHE A 137 14.93 -2.20 4.87
CA PHE A 137 14.75 -0.85 4.38
C PHE A 137 15.88 -0.44 3.42
N LYS A 138 17.15 -0.66 3.81
CA LYS A 138 18.32 -0.39 2.97
C LYS A 138 18.34 -1.28 1.71
N GLY A 139 17.98 -2.54 1.86
CA GLY A 139 17.88 -3.48 0.74
C GLY A 139 16.83 -3.06 -0.27
N SER A 140 15.64 -2.66 0.20
CA SER A 140 14.57 -2.19 -0.66
C SER A 140 14.95 -0.91 -1.43
N ALA A 141 15.65 0.02 -0.78
CA ALA A 141 16.13 1.25 -1.42
C ALA A 141 17.14 0.97 -2.56
N GLN A 142 17.93 -0.10 -2.46
CA GLN A 142 18.88 -0.54 -3.50
C GLN A 142 18.19 -1.27 -4.67
N CYS A 143 17.13 -1.98 -4.38
CA CYS A 143 16.39 -2.76 -5.37
C CYS A 143 15.44 -1.85 -6.16
N GLN A 144 15.79 -1.22 -7.16
CA GLN A 144 15.09 -0.32 -8.10
C GLN A 144 13.59 -0.63 -8.36
N TRP A 145 12.84 -1.08 -7.33
CA TRP A 145 11.42 -1.44 -7.44
C TRP A 145 10.57 -0.27 -7.89
N HIS A 146 10.93 0.93 -7.43
CA HIS A 146 10.30 2.18 -7.84
C HIS A 146 10.41 2.44 -9.36
N LYS A 147 11.32 1.76 -10.06
CA LYS A 147 11.47 1.86 -11.52
C LYS A 147 10.57 0.89 -12.30
N THR A 148 9.98 -0.10 -11.64
CA THR A 148 9.10 -1.07 -12.30
C THR A 148 7.72 -0.46 -12.46
N ASN A 149 7.35 -0.13 -13.70
CA ASN A 149 6.05 0.41 -14.02
C ASN A 149 5.07 -0.71 -14.38
N LEU A 150 4.15 -1.03 -13.46
CA LEU A 150 3.11 -2.03 -13.68
C LEU A 150 1.87 -1.49 -14.41
N MET A 151 1.76 -0.15 -14.59
CA MET A 151 0.54 0.49 -15.12
C MET A 151 0.09 -0.09 -16.45
N SER A 152 1.00 -0.32 -17.38
CA SER A 152 0.68 -0.86 -18.71
C SER A 152 0.11 -2.29 -18.68
N ARG A 153 0.31 -3.01 -17.58
CA ARG A 153 -0.10 -4.39 -17.40
C ARG A 153 -1.34 -4.56 -16.51
N LEU A 154 -1.79 -3.50 -15.80
CA LEU A 154 -2.90 -3.62 -14.85
C LEU A 154 -4.20 -4.11 -15.47
N LYS A 155 -4.42 -3.83 -16.76
CA LYS A 155 -5.57 -4.37 -17.54
C LYS A 155 -5.57 -5.89 -17.71
N GLU A 156 -4.44 -6.56 -17.48
CA GLU A 156 -4.31 -8.01 -17.49
C GLU A 156 -4.88 -8.65 -16.21
N ILE A 157 -5.07 -7.86 -15.14
CA ILE A 157 -5.63 -8.32 -13.88
C ILE A 157 -7.14 -8.51 -14.04
N CYS A 158 -7.58 -9.77 -14.02
CA CYS A 158 -8.97 -10.18 -14.21
C CYS A 158 -9.62 -10.68 -12.91
N VAL A 159 -8.90 -10.68 -11.79
CA VAL A 159 -9.42 -11.15 -10.50
C VAL A 159 -10.20 -10.05 -9.78
N PRO A 160 -11.20 -10.42 -8.95
CA PRO A 160 -11.90 -9.45 -8.11
C PRO A 160 -10.94 -8.58 -7.34
N THR A 161 -11.03 -7.26 -7.47
CA THR A 161 -10.08 -6.32 -6.85
C THR A 161 -10.82 -5.22 -6.09
N LEU A 162 -10.48 -5.07 -4.82
CA LEU A 162 -10.92 -3.98 -3.98
C LEU A 162 -9.76 -3.01 -3.75
N ILE A 163 -10.02 -1.71 -3.92
CA ILE A 163 -9.04 -0.65 -3.73
C ILE A 163 -9.60 0.31 -2.69
N ALA A 164 -8.93 0.47 -1.56
CA ALA A 164 -9.31 1.40 -0.51
C ALA A 164 -8.16 2.35 -0.20
N VAL A 165 -8.49 3.61 0.07
CA VAL A 165 -7.49 4.66 0.33
C VAL A 165 -8.04 5.70 1.29
N GLY A 166 -7.17 6.22 2.18
CA GLY A 166 -7.47 7.38 3.00
C GLY A 166 -7.51 8.67 2.18
N SER A 167 -8.50 9.51 2.42
CA SER A 167 -8.70 10.77 1.67
C SER A 167 -7.53 11.75 1.79
N HIS A 168 -6.75 11.64 2.87
CA HIS A 168 -5.62 12.50 3.19
C HIS A 168 -4.26 11.76 3.16
N ASP A 169 -4.22 10.58 2.57
CA ASP A 169 -2.93 9.93 2.32
C ASP A 169 -2.12 10.80 1.34
N PHE A 170 -0.93 11.21 1.77
CA PHE A 170 -0.07 12.07 0.95
C PHE A 170 0.83 11.28 0.02
N ILE A 171 1.22 10.06 0.40
CA ILE A 171 2.21 9.27 -0.31
C ILE A 171 1.59 8.26 -1.28
N CYS A 172 0.55 7.55 -0.85
CA CYS A 172 -0.26 6.66 -1.71
C CYS A 172 -1.65 7.27 -1.92
N SER A 173 -1.66 8.50 -2.37
CA SER A 173 -2.83 9.36 -2.39
C SER A 173 -4.02 8.80 -3.18
N PRO A 174 -5.23 9.36 -3.01
CA PRO A 174 -6.38 9.02 -3.84
C PRO A 174 -6.12 9.07 -5.34
N LEU A 175 -5.14 9.86 -5.81
CA LEU A 175 -4.71 9.85 -7.22
C LEU A 175 -4.19 8.47 -7.65
N HIS A 176 -3.35 7.84 -6.82
CA HIS A 176 -2.84 6.50 -7.11
C HIS A 176 -3.96 5.45 -7.13
N ALA A 177 -4.81 5.46 -6.11
CA ALA A 177 -5.93 4.53 -6.01
C ALA A 177 -6.92 4.70 -7.17
N HIS A 178 -7.20 5.92 -7.60
CA HIS A 178 -8.03 6.20 -8.76
C HIS A 178 -7.40 5.68 -10.06
N ARG A 179 -6.08 5.87 -10.25
CA ARG A 179 -5.35 5.33 -11.41
C ARG A 179 -5.42 3.81 -11.45
N LEU A 180 -5.21 3.13 -10.31
CA LEU A 180 -5.39 1.67 -10.21
C LEU A 180 -6.81 1.25 -10.60
N HIS A 181 -7.82 1.97 -10.11
CA HIS A 181 -9.23 1.68 -10.39
C HIS A 181 -9.59 1.84 -11.88
N MET A 182 -9.03 2.83 -12.55
CA MET A 182 -9.26 3.05 -13.98
C MET A 182 -8.63 1.96 -14.85
N GLU A 183 -7.52 1.37 -14.43
CA GLU A 183 -6.79 0.36 -15.21
C GLU A 183 -7.20 -1.09 -14.88
N ILE A 184 -7.67 -1.37 -13.66
CA ILE A 184 -8.10 -2.72 -13.25
C ILE A 184 -9.62 -2.86 -13.48
N THR A 185 -9.99 -3.50 -14.57
CA THR A 185 -11.40 -3.66 -14.97
C THR A 185 -12.20 -4.39 -13.89
N GLY A 186 -13.35 -3.83 -13.51
CA GLY A 186 -14.25 -4.43 -12.53
C GLY A 186 -13.81 -4.27 -11.07
N SER A 187 -12.72 -3.55 -10.81
CA SER A 187 -12.34 -3.21 -9.43
C SER A 187 -13.39 -2.34 -8.75
N LYS A 188 -13.39 -2.33 -7.42
CA LYS A 188 -14.18 -1.41 -6.58
C LYS A 188 -13.25 -0.44 -5.90
N PHE A 189 -13.60 0.86 -5.96
CA PHE A 189 -12.87 1.94 -5.31
C PHE A 189 -13.62 2.40 -4.06
N ILE A 190 -12.90 2.56 -2.96
CA ILE A 190 -13.41 3.04 -1.67
C ILE A 190 -12.52 4.17 -1.16
N LEU A 191 -13.12 5.33 -0.91
CA LEU A 191 -12.48 6.43 -0.22
C LEU A 191 -12.91 6.43 1.26
N ILE A 192 -11.92 6.47 2.15
CA ILE A 192 -12.12 6.59 3.60
C ILE A 192 -11.87 8.04 3.99
N GLU A 193 -12.93 8.73 4.33
CA GLU A 193 -12.88 10.15 4.67
C GLU A 193 -12.17 10.38 6.01
N ARG A 194 -11.41 11.47 6.12
CA ARG A 194 -10.68 11.89 7.31
C ARG A 194 -9.70 10.82 7.80
N ALA A 195 -8.99 10.18 6.87
CA ALA A 195 -7.95 9.21 7.13
C ALA A 195 -6.74 9.48 6.24
N GLY A 196 -5.55 9.26 6.78
CA GLY A 196 -4.27 9.24 6.09
C GLY A 196 -3.93 7.83 5.62
N HIS A 197 -2.66 7.43 5.77
CA HIS A 197 -2.10 6.18 5.28
C HIS A 197 -2.51 4.91 6.06
N PHE A 198 -3.20 5.10 7.20
CA PHE A 198 -3.63 4.00 8.07
C PHE A 198 -5.14 4.10 8.38
N PRO A 199 -6.02 4.02 7.36
CA PRO A 199 -7.45 4.29 7.53
C PRO A 199 -8.15 3.34 8.51
N TRP A 200 -7.66 2.12 8.69
CA TRP A 200 -8.19 1.16 9.69
C TRP A 200 -7.90 1.56 11.14
N TYR A 201 -6.89 2.41 11.38
CA TYR A 201 -6.61 2.97 12.69
C TYR A 201 -7.36 4.28 12.94
N GLU A 202 -7.48 5.11 11.91
CA GLU A 202 -8.07 6.43 12.05
C GLU A 202 -9.59 6.42 11.98
N GLN A 203 -10.16 5.58 11.14
CA GLN A 203 -11.60 5.49 10.89
C GLN A 203 -12.06 4.02 10.88
N PRO A 204 -11.87 3.23 11.97
CA PRO A 204 -12.10 1.79 11.96
C PRO A 204 -13.51 1.41 11.54
N ASP A 205 -14.54 2.05 12.10
CA ASP A 205 -15.94 1.73 11.78
C ASP A 205 -16.26 1.98 10.31
N GLN A 206 -15.82 3.11 9.77
CA GLN A 206 -16.01 3.45 8.36
C GLN A 206 -15.23 2.47 7.47
N PHE A 207 -13.98 2.20 7.81
CA PHE A 207 -13.10 1.33 7.05
C PHE A 207 -13.65 -0.09 6.96
N PHE A 208 -13.90 -0.74 8.10
CA PHE A 208 -14.34 -2.14 8.10
C PHE A 208 -15.74 -2.32 7.49
N THR A 209 -16.64 -1.35 7.68
CA THR A 209 -17.97 -1.38 7.04
C THR A 209 -17.84 -1.32 5.53
N LYS A 210 -17.14 -0.32 5.00
CA LYS A 210 -16.99 -0.12 3.55
C LYS A 210 -16.19 -1.25 2.89
N VAL A 211 -15.13 -1.75 3.54
CA VAL A 211 -14.34 -2.88 3.02
C VAL A 211 -15.18 -4.15 2.95
N LYS A 212 -15.98 -4.45 3.98
CA LYS A 212 -16.89 -5.60 3.97
C LYS A 212 -17.92 -5.52 2.84
N GLU A 213 -18.55 -4.36 2.66
CA GLU A 213 -19.50 -4.12 1.57
C GLU A 213 -18.83 -4.22 0.19
N GLY A 214 -17.64 -3.64 0.05
CA GLY A 214 -16.85 -3.69 -1.18
C GLY A 214 -16.44 -5.10 -1.56
N LEU A 215 -15.99 -5.91 -0.59
CA LEU A 215 -15.65 -7.32 -0.81
C LEU A 215 -16.87 -8.14 -1.26
N ALA A 216 -18.02 -7.95 -0.62
CA ALA A 216 -19.26 -8.60 -1.05
C ALA A 216 -19.63 -8.23 -2.50
N ALA A 217 -19.46 -6.96 -2.87
CA ALA A 217 -19.76 -6.47 -4.21
C ALA A 217 -18.83 -7.03 -5.30
N VAL A 218 -17.49 -7.11 -5.04
CA VAL A 218 -16.55 -7.69 -6.03
C VAL A 218 -16.71 -9.19 -6.17
N GLN A 219 -17.08 -9.90 -5.10
CA GLN A 219 -17.39 -11.33 -5.15
C GLN A 219 -18.66 -11.60 -5.94
N ALA A 220 -19.74 -10.83 -5.73
CA ALA A 220 -21.00 -10.98 -6.46
C ALA A 220 -20.84 -10.75 -7.97
N SER A 221 -20.04 -9.76 -8.39
CA SER A 221 -19.79 -9.48 -9.80
C SER A 221 -19.01 -10.61 -10.50
N THR A 222 -18.19 -11.35 -9.78
CA THR A 222 -17.47 -12.52 -10.33
C THR A 222 -18.40 -13.68 -10.65
N TRP A 223 -19.37 -13.95 -9.78
CA TRP A 223 -20.39 -15.00 -10.02
C TRP A 223 -21.27 -14.68 -11.22
N HIS A 224 -21.62 -13.41 -11.44
CA HIS A 224 -22.43 -13.00 -12.57
C HIS A 224 -21.71 -13.23 -13.90
N ASN A 225 -20.40 -12.96 -13.97
CA ASN A 225 -19.59 -13.16 -15.18
C ASN A 225 -19.29 -14.64 -15.48
N LEU A 226 -19.37 -15.54 -14.49
CA LEU A 226 -19.22 -16.98 -14.67
C LEU A 226 -20.51 -17.64 -15.19
N LEU A 227 -21.67 -17.05 -14.95
CA LEU A 227 -22.97 -17.56 -15.40
C LEU A 227 -23.35 -17.13 -16.82
N ILE A 228 -22.62 -16.19 -17.43
CA ILE A 228 -22.87 -15.64 -18.77
C ILE A 228 -21.88 -16.23 -19.81
N ARG A 229 -20.92 -17.02 -19.38
CA ARG A 229 -20.00 -17.78 -20.26
C ARG A 229 -20.43 -19.26 -20.37
#